data_c395d3ef9e5344fda140c7d708240e3a
#
_entry.id   c395d3ef9e5344fda140c7d708240e3a
#
_cell.length_a   1.000
_cell.length_b   1.000
_cell.length_c   1.000
_cell.angle_alpha   90.00
_cell.angle_beta   90.00
_cell.angle_gamma   90.00
#
_symmetry.space_group_name_H-M   'P 1'
#
loop_
_entity.id
_entity.type
_entity.pdbx_description
1 polymer ?
#
loop_
_entity_poly.entity_id
_entity_poly.type
_entity_poly.pdbx_seq_one_letter_code
_entity_poly.pdbx_strand_id
1 'polypeptide(L)'
;MVELHGNTTYARCIGCGQAYDLPWVKARFDETGSAPDCTVCDEPVKTATISFGQAMPEDAMRRATELVQQCDLFLAIGSSLVVWPAAGFPLMAKNCGARLVIINNEPTEQDDVADLVIRHDIGETLGPFVGN
;
A
#
# COMPACT_ATOMS: atom_id res chain seq x y z
N MET A 1 0.34 -5.27 10.25
CA MET A 1 0.04 -4.60 8.97
C MET A 1 1.35 -4.28 8.26
N VAL A 2 1.41 -4.41 6.93
CA VAL A 2 2.58 -4.08 6.11
C VAL A 2 2.16 -3.03 5.09
N GLU A 3 2.82 -1.87 5.09
CA GLU A 3 2.49 -0.73 4.23
C GLU A 3 3.50 -0.66 3.08
N LEU A 4 3.13 -1.21 1.91
CA LEU A 4 4.01 -1.25 0.75
C LEU A 4 4.18 0.13 0.09
N HIS A 5 3.10 0.90 0.02
CA HIS A 5 3.08 2.22 -0.63
C HIS A 5 3.19 3.38 0.36
N GLY A 6 3.60 3.07 1.60
CA GLY A 6 3.75 4.05 2.66
C GLY A 6 2.42 4.50 3.27
N ASN A 7 2.45 5.67 3.90
CA ASN A 7 1.34 6.17 4.72
C ASN A 7 1.16 7.68 4.52
N THR A 8 -0.08 8.15 4.56
CA THR A 8 -0.43 9.58 4.42
C THR A 8 -0.65 10.28 5.76
N THR A 9 -0.50 9.60 6.90
CA THR A 9 -0.76 10.17 8.23
C THR A 9 0.44 10.90 8.82
N TYR A 10 1.61 10.78 8.21
CA TYR A 10 2.84 11.48 8.60
C TYR A 10 3.70 11.80 7.38
N ALA A 11 4.75 12.57 7.57
CA ALA A 11 5.70 12.93 6.53
C ALA A 11 7.12 12.47 6.90
N ARG A 12 7.99 12.40 5.90
CA ARG A 12 9.42 12.08 6.06
C ARG A 12 10.29 12.93 5.16
N CYS A 13 11.48 13.22 5.65
CA CYS A 13 12.56 13.74 4.82
C CYS A 13 12.98 12.70 3.78
N ILE A 14 13.14 13.13 2.53
CA ILE A 14 13.57 12.24 1.43
C ILE A 14 15.05 11.85 1.53
N GLY A 15 15.88 12.66 2.20
CA GLY A 15 17.29 12.41 2.38
C GLY A 15 17.60 11.52 3.59
N CYS A 16 17.30 11.98 4.82
CA CYS A 16 17.70 11.28 6.04
C CYS A 16 16.59 10.41 6.67
N GLY A 17 15.36 10.45 6.15
CA GLY A 17 14.23 9.68 6.69
C GLY A 17 13.63 10.21 7.99
N GLN A 18 14.08 11.38 8.50
CA GLN A 18 13.50 12.02 9.69
C GLN A 18 11.99 12.17 9.52
N ALA A 19 11.23 11.72 10.54
CA ALA A 19 9.78 11.80 10.55
C ALA A 19 9.28 13.14 11.05
N TYR A 20 8.16 13.60 10.49
CA TYR A 20 7.46 14.83 10.83
C TYR A 20 5.96 14.58 10.88
N ASP A 21 5.25 15.27 11.76
CA ASP A 21 3.79 15.24 11.75
C ASP A 21 3.21 16.15 10.64
N LEU A 22 2.02 15.83 10.17
CA LEU A 22 1.37 16.62 9.12
C LEU A 22 1.01 18.05 9.55
N PRO A 23 0.57 18.34 10.80
CA PRO A 23 0.35 19.69 11.25
C PRO A 23 1.58 20.58 11.11
N TRP A 24 2.77 20.09 11.45
CA TRP A 24 4.03 20.82 11.26
C TRP A 24 4.31 21.10 9.78
N VAL A 25 4.17 20.07 8.92
CA VAL A 25 4.37 20.20 7.47
C VAL A 25 3.39 21.23 6.88
N LYS A 26 2.12 21.14 7.28
CA LYS A 26 1.09 22.06 6.81
C LYS A 26 1.38 23.49 7.22
N ALA A 27 1.74 23.74 8.48
CA ALA A 27 2.07 25.07 8.96
C ALA A 27 3.23 25.70 8.17
N ARG A 28 4.30 24.94 7.90
CA ARG A 28 5.42 25.41 7.08
C ARG A 28 5.04 25.68 5.63
N PHE A 29 4.24 24.80 5.06
CA PHE A 29 3.73 25.01 3.70
C PHE A 29 2.83 26.25 3.58
N ASP A 30 1.96 26.47 4.56
CA ASP A 30 1.08 27.65 4.60
C ASP A 30 1.88 28.96 4.72
N GLU A 31 3.05 28.95 5.40
CA GLU A 31 3.95 30.10 5.55
C GLU A 31 4.72 30.40 4.25
N THR A 32 5.18 29.38 3.54
CA THR A 32 6.17 29.53 2.45
C THR A 32 5.60 29.27 1.05
N GLY A 33 4.47 28.54 0.95
CA GLY A 33 3.91 28.06 -0.31
C GLY A 33 4.72 26.93 -0.95
N SER A 34 5.71 26.38 -0.23
CA SER A 34 6.62 25.35 -0.73
C SER A 34 6.74 24.16 0.27
N ALA A 35 7.19 23.01 -0.23
CA ALA A 35 7.50 21.88 0.65
C ALA A 35 8.57 22.32 1.66
N PRO A 36 8.39 21.99 2.96
CA PRO A 36 9.36 22.38 3.97
C PRO A 36 10.65 21.56 3.86
N ASP A 37 11.75 22.19 4.22
CA ASP A 37 13.05 21.52 4.33
C ASP A 37 13.19 20.80 5.67
N CYS A 38 13.96 19.73 5.67
CA CYS A 38 14.30 18.95 6.86
C CYS A 38 15.15 19.76 7.84
N THR A 39 14.80 19.73 9.12
CA THR A 39 15.56 20.43 10.16
C THR A 39 16.91 19.78 10.51
N VAL A 40 17.23 18.61 9.89
CA VAL A 40 18.45 17.84 10.16
C VAL A 40 19.44 17.89 8.99
N CYS A 41 18.95 17.83 7.72
CA CYS A 41 19.82 17.71 6.55
C CYS A 41 19.41 18.62 5.39
N ASP A 42 18.46 19.52 5.59
CA ASP A 42 17.96 20.50 4.62
C ASP A 42 17.34 19.92 3.34
N GLU A 43 17.19 18.60 3.24
CA GLU A 43 16.48 17.95 2.13
C GLU A 43 14.95 18.06 2.28
N PRO A 44 14.19 18.07 1.18
CA PRO A 44 12.74 18.24 1.24
C PRO A 44 12.01 17.19 2.08
N VAL A 45 10.95 17.62 2.73
CA VAL A 45 10.01 16.77 3.48
C VAL A 45 8.74 16.55 2.67
N LYS A 46 8.34 15.30 2.49
CA LYS A 46 7.07 14.93 1.82
C LYS A 46 6.27 13.95 2.68
N THR A 47 4.99 13.75 2.35
CA THR A 47 4.21 12.66 2.94
C THR A 47 4.93 11.33 2.79
N ALA A 48 4.83 10.46 3.79
CA ALA A 48 5.54 9.17 3.84
C ALA A 48 4.98 8.12 2.87
N THR A 49 4.49 8.57 1.71
CA THR A 49 4.03 7.74 0.61
C THR A 49 5.18 7.40 -0.35
N ILE A 50 5.10 6.26 -1.01
CA ILE A 50 6.04 5.88 -2.07
C ILE A 50 5.51 6.40 -3.40
N SER A 51 6.26 7.27 -4.05
CA SER A 51 5.91 7.84 -5.37
C SER A 51 6.38 6.92 -6.50
N PHE A 52 5.78 7.05 -7.69
CA PHE A 52 6.26 6.35 -8.88
C PHE A 52 7.72 6.69 -9.16
N GLY A 53 8.52 5.65 -9.47
CA GLY A 53 9.98 5.77 -9.65
C GLY A 53 10.79 5.73 -8.36
N GLN A 54 10.15 5.74 -7.19
CA GLN A 54 10.82 5.58 -5.90
C GLN A 54 10.95 4.10 -5.56
N ALA A 55 12.07 3.71 -4.95
CA ALA A 55 12.29 2.34 -4.49
C ALA A 55 11.24 1.96 -3.42
N MET A 56 10.73 0.75 -3.51
CA MET A 56 9.84 0.18 -2.49
C MET A 56 10.62 -0.08 -1.19
N PRO A 57 9.99 0.06 0.00
CA PRO A 57 10.65 -0.24 1.27
C PRO A 57 11.05 -1.72 1.35
N GLU A 58 12.35 -2.01 1.40
CA GLU A 58 12.87 -3.40 1.35
C GLU A 58 12.33 -4.28 2.47
N ASP A 59 12.27 -3.77 3.71
CA ASP A 59 11.73 -4.53 4.85
C ASP A 59 10.25 -4.84 4.69
N ALA A 60 9.45 -3.90 4.17
CA ALA A 60 8.03 -4.12 3.91
C ALA A 60 7.85 -5.17 2.80
N MET A 61 8.63 -5.08 1.73
CA MET A 61 8.60 -6.03 0.62
C MET A 61 9.00 -7.43 1.08
N ARG A 62 10.08 -7.56 1.84
CA ARG A 62 10.53 -8.84 2.41
C ARG A 62 9.45 -9.45 3.30
N ARG A 63 8.90 -8.67 4.25
CA ARG A 63 7.84 -9.15 5.15
C ARG A 63 6.56 -9.53 4.40
N ALA A 64 6.15 -8.78 3.38
CA ALA A 64 5.01 -9.14 2.54
C ALA A 64 5.26 -10.46 1.81
N THR A 65 6.46 -10.66 1.24
CA THR A 65 6.87 -11.90 0.59
C THR A 65 6.78 -13.09 1.54
N GLU A 66 7.32 -12.97 2.76
CA GLU A 66 7.27 -14.02 3.78
C GLU A 66 5.82 -14.42 4.13
N LEU A 67 4.93 -13.43 4.30
CA LEU A 67 3.51 -13.69 4.60
C LEU A 67 2.79 -14.37 3.43
N VAL A 68 3.05 -13.91 2.21
CA VAL A 68 2.44 -14.44 1.00
C VAL A 68 2.85 -15.89 0.73
N GLN A 69 4.11 -16.25 1.00
CA GLN A 69 4.61 -17.61 0.81
C GLN A 69 4.05 -18.62 1.83
N GLN A 70 3.48 -18.14 2.93
CA GLN A 70 2.98 -18.98 4.02
C GLN A 70 1.44 -19.02 4.11
N CYS A 71 0.75 -18.20 3.32
CA CYS A 71 -0.71 -18.18 3.36
C CYS A 71 -1.31 -19.33 2.56
N ASP A 72 -2.47 -19.79 2.99
CA ASP A 72 -3.33 -20.75 2.29
C ASP A 72 -4.51 -20.08 1.58
N LEU A 73 -4.78 -18.81 1.94
CA LEU A 73 -5.79 -17.95 1.34
C LEU A 73 -5.24 -16.54 1.17
N PHE A 74 -5.34 -16.00 -0.05
CA PHE A 74 -5.03 -14.60 -0.36
C PHE A 74 -6.30 -13.86 -0.78
N LEU A 75 -6.64 -12.79 -0.06
CA LEU A 75 -7.76 -11.90 -0.39
C LEU A 75 -7.22 -10.61 -1.00
N ALA A 76 -7.50 -10.34 -2.27
CA ALA A 76 -7.26 -9.06 -2.91
C ALA A 76 -8.55 -8.23 -2.85
N ILE A 77 -8.53 -7.12 -2.13
CA ILE A 77 -9.71 -6.33 -1.83
C ILE A 77 -9.50 -4.89 -2.29
N GLY A 78 -10.40 -4.39 -3.15
CA GLY A 78 -10.42 -3.01 -3.60
C GLY A 78 -9.17 -2.57 -4.38
N SER A 79 -8.65 -3.46 -5.22
CA SER A 79 -7.45 -3.21 -6.01
C SER A 79 -7.64 -3.63 -7.46
N SER A 80 -7.18 -2.78 -8.39
CA SER A 80 -7.15 -3.10 -9.83
C SER A 80 -6.05 -4.09 -10.21
N LEU A 81 -5.10 -4.36 -9.30
CA LEU A 81 -3.97 -5.30 -9.46
C LEU A 81 -3.05 -4.98 -10.66
N VAL A 82 -2.90 -3.69 -11.01
CA VAL A 82 -2.05 -3.25 -12.14
C VAL A 82 -0.73 -2.61 -11.70
N VAL A 83 -0.58 -2.22 -10.41
CA VAL A 83 0.59 -1.49 -9.91
C VAL A 83 1.64 -2.46 -9.40
N TRP A 84 2.71 -2.62 -10.16
CA TRP A 84 3.87 -3.44 -9.79
C TRP A 84 4.85 -2.69 -8.87
N PRO A 85 5.53 -3.39 -7.93
CA PRO A 85 5.56 -4.85 -7.75
C PRO A 85 4.41 -5.42 -6.90
N ALA A 86 3.56 -4.61 -6.27
CA ALA A 86 2.50 -5.08 -5.37
C ALA A 86 1.50 -6.02 -6.07
N ALA A 87 1.18 -5.77 -7.35
CA ALA A 87 0.32 -6.65 -8.16
C ALA A 87 0.89 -8.07 -8.35
N GLY A 88 2.17 -8.30 -8.05
CA GLY A 88 2.78 -9.63 -8.10
C GLY A 88 2.45 -10.53 -6.91
N PHE A 89 2.01 -9.99 -5.78
CA PHE A 89 1.76 -10.78 -4.57
C PHE A 89 0.62 -11.79 -4.70
N PRO A 90 -0.55 -11.46 -5.29
CA PRO A 90 -1.61 -12.46 -5.50
C PRO A 90 -1.14 -13.63 -6.36
N LEU A 91 -0.39 -13.34 -7.44
CA LEU A 91 0.17 -14.39 -8.31
C LEU A 91 1.22 -15.26 -7.57
N MET A 92 2.04 -14.63 -6.73
CA MET A 92 3.00 -15.35 -5.88
C MET A 92 2.27 -16.29 -4.90
N ALA A 93 1.23 -15.81 -4.22
CA ALA A 93 0.40 -16.62 -3.32
C ALA A 93 -0.18 -17.84 -4.05
N LYS A 94 -0.75 -17.62 -5.23
CA LYS A 94 -1.30 -18.66 -6.08
C LYS A 94 -0.24 -19.71 -6.45
N ASN A 95 0.96 -19.27 -6.84
CA ASN A 95 2.08 -20.15 -7.17
C ASN A 95 2.61 -20.94 -5.96
N CYS A 96 2.42 -20.40 -4.76
CA CYS A 96 2.73 -21.10 -3.50
C CYS A 96 1.61 -22.05 -3.03
N GLY A 97 0.50 -22.13 -3.76
CA GLY A 97 -0.61 -23.05 -3.46
C GLY A 97 -1.78 -22.43 -2.70
N ALA A 98 -1.75 -21.13 -2.42
CA ALA A 98 -2.86 -20.43 -1.81
C ALA A 98 -4.07 -20.33 -2.75
N ARG A 99 -5.26 -20.26 -2.18
CA ARG A 99 -6.46 -19.84 -2.92
C ARG A 99 -6.45 -18.32 -3.07
N LEU A 100 -6.75 -17.83 -4.27
CA LEU A 100 -6.87 -16.39 -4.56
C LEU A 100 -8.34 -16.02 -4.69
N VAL A 101 -8.78 -15.08 -3.85
CA VAL A 101 -10.11 -14.47 -3.93
C VAL A 101 -9.94 -12.97 -4.21
N ILE A 102 -10.64 -12.47 -5.22
CA ILE A 102 -10.66 -11.04 -5.57
C ILE A 102 -12.03 -10.47 -5.24
N ILE A 103 -12.07 -9.40 -4.44
CA ILE A 103 -13.28 -8.62 -4.15
C ILE A 103 -13.05 -7.21 -4.68
N ASN A 104 -13.63 -6.91 -5.84
CA ASN A 104 -13.46 -5.62 -6.51
C ASN A 104 -14.64 -5.33 -7.43
N ASN A 105 -15.13 -4.09 -7.47
CA ASN A 105 -16.26 -3.72 -8.33
C ASN A 105 -15.92 -3.84 -9.82
N GLU A 106 -14.73 -3.36 -10.19
CA GLU A 106 -14.25 -3.35 -11.56
C GLU A 106 -13.45 -4.63 -11.89
N PRO A 107 -13.36 -5.02 -13.17
CA PRO A 107 -12.47 -6.08 -13.61
C PRO A 107 -11.01 -5.81 -13.22
N THR A 108 -10.28 -6.89 -12.96
CA THR A 108 -8.83 -6.85 -12.73
C THR A 108 -8.09 -7.69 -13.75
N GLU A 109 -6.80 -7.41 -13.97
CA GLU A 109 -5.98 -8.22 -14.89
C GLU A 109 -5.71 -9.65 -14.38
N GLN A 110 -6.13 -9.97 -13.15
CA GLN A 110 -5.89 -11.27 -12.53
C GLN A 110 -7.16 -12.09 -12.28
N ASP A 111 -8.30 -11.65 -12.79
CA ASP A 111 -9.57 -12.35 -12.62
C ASP A 111 -9.52 -13.79 -13.13
N ASP A 112 -8.87 -14.01 -14.27
CA ASP A 112 -8.78 -15.33 -14.94
C ASP A 112 -7.96 -16.35 -14.13
N VAL A 113 -7.09 -15.90 -13.23
CA VAL A 113 -6.27 -16.78 -12.38
C VAL A 113 -6.82 -16.92 -10.97
N ALA A 114 -7.82 -16.14 -10.58
CA ALA A 114 -8.45 -16.20 -9.28
C ALA A 114 -9.34 -17.45 -9.16
N ASP A 115 -9.41 -18.03 -7.95
CA ASP A 115 -10.34 -19.13 -7.65
C ASP A 115 -11.77 -18.63 -7.45
N LEU A 116 -11.93 -17.34 -7.04
CA LEU A 116 -13.22 -16.68 -6.88
C LEU A 116 -13.07 -15.19 -7.13
N VAL A 117 -13.98 -14.62 -7.91
CA VAL A 117 -14.10 -13.16 -8.11
C VAL A 117 -15.47 -12.72 -7.64
N ILE A 118 -15.51 -11.76 -6.72
CA ILE A 118 -16.73 -11.14 -6.21
C ILE A 118 -16.78 -9.71 -6.71
N ARG A 119 -17.66 -9.44 -7.69
CA ARG A 119 -17.89 -8.09 -8.23
C ARG A 119 -19.03 -7.40 -7.52
N HIS A 120 -18.71 -6.91 -6.33
CA HIS A 120 -19.69 -6.26 -5.48
C HIS A 120 -19.01 -5.25 -4.55
N ASP A 121 -19.80 -4.33 -3.98
CA ASP A 121 -19.30 -3.39 -2.98
C ASP A 121 -18.66 -4.13 -1.80
N ILE A 122 -17.49 -3.64 -1.38
CA ILE A 122 -16.71 -4.28 -0.30
C ILE A 122 -17.44 -4.18 1.04
N GLY A 123 -18.05 -3.02 1.32
CA GLY A 123 -18.79 -2.78 2.56
C GLY A 123 -20.02 -3.68 2.65
N GLU A 124 -20.75 -3.85 1.55
CA GLU A 124 -21.90 -4.75 1.49
C GLU A 124 -21.49 -6.22 1.59
N THR A 125 -20.35 -6.58 0.96
CA THR A 125 -19.84 -7.95 0.97
C THR A 125 -19.28 -8.36 2.33
N LEU A 126 -18.43 -7.52 2.94
CA LEU A 126 -17.69 -7.86 4.16
C LEU A 126 -18.30 -7.29 5.43
N GLY A 127 -19.07 -6.20 5.33
CA GLY A 127 -19.65 -5.51 6.48
C GLY A 127 -20.42 -6.42 7.45
N PRO A 128 -21.23 -7.40 6.99
CA PRO A 128 -21.92 -8.34 7.86
C PRO A 128 -20.99 -9.23 8.70
N PHE A 129 -19.72 -9.38 8.31
CA PHE A 129 -18.76 -10.30 8.93
C PHE A 129 -17.65 -9.60 9.72
N VAL A 130 -17.46 -8.30 9.53
CA VAL A 130 -16.55 -7.46 10.34
C VAL A 130 -17.37 -6.74 11.40
N GLY A 131 -17.22 -7.16 12.64
CA GLY A 131 -17.93 -6.51 13.76
C GLY A 131 -17.61 -5.01 13.83
N ASN A 132 -18.60 -4.26 14.27
CA ASN A 132 -18.48 -2.83 14.60
C ASN A 132 -17.50 -2.59 15.75
#